data_6159c84aad2762cb1c414f18420db017
#
_entry.id   6159c84aad2762cb1c414f18420db017
#
_cell.length_a   1.000
_cell.length_b   1.000
_cell.length_c   1.000
_cell.angle_alpha   90.00
_cell.angle_beta   90.00
_cell.angle_gamma   90.00
#
_symmetry.space_group_name_H-M   'P 1'
#
loop_
_entity.id
_entity.type
_entity.pdbx_description
1 polymer ?
#
loop_
_entity_poly.entity_id
_entity_poly.type
_entity_poly.pdbx_seq_one_letter_code
_entity_poly.pdbx_strand_id
1 'polypeptide(L)'
;MLRRSFILLCLFAIACGESRNAAVTDGLGRSVVLPPRVERVVTLAPNLTEIVFATGAGGKIVGTDDYSNFPDAARGLTKVGGMQPNVEKIAALAPDLVLASTEGNHPSLAPALAAAGIPLYVVRTDRLSEVAPAVTLVGDILDAPNTKEAVRALERDIEAQRRMRARKLRVMFAVWVDPLYVGGQQTFTDDLLKLAGAENAVRVTGWPQYSLETLLASPPDLILYPRGAVTPQQIEALQKRVPELRAPIVPVDEDIFQRPGPRMAQAAKALNAILDEQER
;
A
#
# COMPACT_ATOMS: atom_id res chain seq x y z
N MET A 1 -56.00 0.65 59.67
CA MET A 1 -54.91 -0.15 59.07
C MET A 1 -54.86 0.17 57.60
N LEU A 2 -54.01 1.10 57.20
CA LEU A 2 -53.82 1.50 55.79
C LEU A 2 -52.55 0.77 55.21
N ARG A 3 -52.75 -0.10 54.24
CA ARG A 3 -51.68 -0.72 53.49
C ARG A 3 -51.26 0.28 52.41
N ARG A 4 -50.01 0.81 52.49
CA ARG A 4 -49.33 1.59 51.45
C ARG A 4 -48.68 0.62 50.49
N SER A 5 -49.19 0.51 49.27
CA SER A 5 -48.52 -0.16 48.12
C SER A 5 -47.48 0.75 47.56
N PHE A 6 -46.17 0.34 47.60
CA PHE A 6 -45.07 0.97 46.94
C PHE A 6 -45.00 0.41 45.50
N ILE A 7 -45.31 1.26 44.54
CA ILE A 7 -45.07 0.94 43.11
C ILE A 7 -43.61 1.32 42.80
N LEU A 8 -42.79 0.30 42.57
CA LEU A 8 -41.41 0.45 42.14
C LEU A 8 -41.39 0.72 40.62
N LEU A 9 -41.18 1.97 40.24
CA LEU A 9 -41.04 2.40 38.83
C LEU A 9 -39.61 2.11 38.35
N CYS A 10 -39.42 0.98 37.66
CA CYS A 10 -38.17 0.69 36.98
C CYS A 10 -37.97 1.63 35.76
N LEU A 11 -37.17 2.66 35.94
CA LEU A 11 -36.67 3.48 34.83
C LEU A 11 -35.65 2.64 34.03
N PHE A 12 -36.09 2.11 32.90
CA PHE A 12 -35.19 1.62 31.86
C PHE A 12 -34.46 2.82 31.22
N ALA A 13 -33.26 3.08 31.65
CA ALA A 13 -32.36 4.00 30.94
C ALA A 13 -31.98 3.35 29.60
N ILE A 14 -32.63 3.75 28.52
CA ILE A 14 -32.19 3.47 27.18
C ILE A 14 -30.88 4.27 27.01
N ALA A 15 -29.75 3.59 27.15
CA ALA A 15 -28.46 4.13 26.74
C ALA A 15 -28.52 4.30 25.23
N CYS A 16 -28.86 5.51 24.77
CA CYS A 16 -28.68 5.94 23.40
C CYS A 16 -27.16 5.95 23.17
N GLY A 17 -26.65 4.88 22.58
CA GLY A 17 -25.27 4.88 22.08
C GLY A 17 -25.14 6.00 21.07
N GLU A 18 -24.42 7.05 21.41
CA GLU A 18 -24.02 8.08 20.44
C GLU A 18 -23.29 7.37 19.30
N SER A 19 -23.92 7.32 18.13
CA SER A 19 -23.28 6.88 16.90
C SER A 19 -22.17 7.88 16.60
N ARG A 20 -20.93 7.51 16.90
CA ARG A 20 -19.76 8.33 16.63
C ARG A 20 -19.53 8.39 15.12
N ASN A 21 -20.14 9.35 14.45
CA ASN A 21 -19.68 9.85 13.18
C ASN A 21 -18.37 10.65 13.45
N ALA A 22 -17.27 9.95 13.68
CA ALA A 22 -16.00 10.60 13.93
C ALA A 22 -15.44 11.08 12.58
N ALA A 23 -15.23 12.39 12.45
CA ALA A 23 -14.44 12.93 11.35
C ALA A 23 -12.97 12.61 11.63
N VAL A 24 -12.33 11.90 10.69
CA VAL A 24 -10.91 11.53 10.73
C VAL A 24 -10.18 12.16 9.56
N THR A 25 -8.90 12.49 9.75
CA THR A 25 -8.06 13.02 8.67
C THR A 25 -7.45 11.86 7.88
N ASP A 26 -7.64 11.87 6.56
CA ASP A 26 -7.07 10.87 5.67
C ASP A 26 -5.62 11.18 5.26
N GLY A 27 -5.01 10.29 4.48
CA GLY A 27 -3.63 10.42 4.00
C GLY A 27 -3.35 11.64 3.12
N LEU A 28 -4.39 12.31 2.61
CA LEU A 28 -4.29 13.56 1.85
C LEU A 28 -4.60 14.81 2.70
N GLY A 29 -4.83 14.65 4.01
CA GLY A 29 -5.19 15.75 4.91
C GLY A 29 -6.66 16.15 4.83
N ARG A 30 -7.54 15.36 4.19
CA ARG A 30 -8.97 15.65 4.08
C ARG A 30 -9.71 15.12 5.31
N SER A 31 -10.71 15.87 5.75
CA SER A 31 -11.64 15.40 6.79
C SER A 31 -12.66 14.44 6.16
N VAL A 32 -12.70 13.21 6.61
CA VAL A 32 -13.61 12.16 6.16
C VAL A 32 -14.47 11.72 7.34
N VAL A 33 -15.79 11.74 7.15
CA VAL A 33 -16.73 11.20 8.14
C VAL A 33 -16.88 9.70 7.87
N LEU A 34 -16.40 8.90 8.81
CA LEU A 34 -16.54 7.45 8.73
C LEU A 34 -17.91 7.01 9.25
N PRO A 35 -18.51 5.98 8.66
CA PRO A 35 -19.71 5.36 9.22
C PRO A 35 -19.40 4.73 10.60
N PRO A 36 -20.39 4.62 11.49
CA PRO A 36 -20.18 4.07 12.84
C PRO A 36 -19.68 2.62 12.82
N ARG A 37 -19.98 1.90 11.75
CA ARG A 37 -19.59 0.52 11.52
C ARG A 37 -19.36 0.30 10.03
N VAL A 38 -18.26 -0.36 9.68
CA VAL A 38 -17.91 -0.74 8.31
C VAL A 38 -18.00 -2.26 8.18
N GLU A 39 -18.95 -2.73 7.40
CA GLU A 39 -19.15 -4.17 7.11
C GLU A 39 -18.87 -4.49 5.64
N ARG A 40 -18.87 -3.48 4.78
CA ARG A 40 -18.68 -3.62 3.34
C ARG A 40 -17.63 -2.62 2.86
N VAL A 41 -16.47 -3.11 2.48
CA VAL A 41 -15.36 -2.27 2.03
C VAL A 41 -14.96 -2.59 0.59
N VAL A 42 -14.66 -1.56 -0.18
CA VAL A 42 -13.98 -1.68 -1.48
C VAL A 42 -12.56 -1.18 -1.32
N THR A 43 -11.58 -1.94 -1.81
CA THR A 43 -10.17 -1.55 -1.82
C THR A 43 -9.71 -1.24 -3.24
N LEU A 44 -9.07 -0.09 -3.45
CA LEU A 44 -8.64 0.40 -4.77
C LEU A 44 -7.13 0.30 -5.00
N ALA A 45 -6.44 -0.47 -4.16
CA ALA A 45 -5.02 -0.75 -4.33
C ALA A 45 -4.68 -2.13 -3.74
N PRO A 46 -3.76 -2.90 -4.37
CA PRO A 46 -3.41 -4.25 -3.93
C PRO A 46 -2.88 -4.30 -2.49
N ASN A 47 -2.03 -3.35 -2.10
CA ASN A 47 -1.49 -3.27 -0.74
C ASN A 47 -2.59 -3.09 0.33
N LEU A 48 -3.65 -2.34 0.02
CA LEU A 48 -4.79 -2.17 0.93
C LEU A 48 -5.62 -3.44 1.04
N THR A 49 -5.83 -4.15 -0.07
CA THR A 49 -6.45 -5.49 -0.05
C THR A 49 -5.67 -6.42 0.86
N GLU A 50 -4.34 -6.46 0.72
CA GLU A 50 -3.45 -7.26 1.56
C GLU A 50 -3.52 -6.86 3.04
N ILE A 51 -3.58 -5.55 3.35
CA ILE A 51 -3.74 -5.04 4.72
C ILE A 51 -5.06 -5.51 5.34
N VAL A 52 -6.18 -5.38 4.61
CA VAL A 52 -7.49 -5.82 5.11
C VAL A 52 -7.50 -7.34 5.38
N PHE A 53 -6.89 -8.15 4.51
CA PHE A 53 -6.76 -9.59 4.78
C PHE A 53 -5.85 -9.88 5.97
N ALA A 54 -4.70 -9.21 6.08
CA ALA A 54 -3.74 -9.41 7.17
C ALA A 54 -4.33 -9.08 8.54
N THR A 55 -5.21 -8.07 8.62
CA THR A 55 -5.91 -7.72 9.87
C THR A 55 -7.06 -8.68 10.23
N GLY A 56 -7.40 -9.63 9.34
CA GLY A 56 -8.49 -10.58 9.55
C GLY A 56 -9.86 -10.08 9.11
N ALA A 57 -9.93 -8.91 8.45
CA ALA A 57 -11.18 -8.32 7.95
C ALA A 57 -11.48 -8.66 6.48
N GLY A 58 -10.76 -9.63 5.87
CA GLY A 58 -10.92 -9.99 4.45
C GLY A 58 -12.35 -10.32 4.03
N GLY A 59 -13.17 -10.88 4.94
CA GLY A 59 -14.59 -11.16 4.69
C GLY A 59 -15.47 -9.92 4.49
N LYS A 60 -14.99 -8.73 4.84
CA LYS A 60 -15.68 -7.46 4.61
C LYS A 60 -15.44 -6.86 3.22
N ILE A 61 -14.47 -7.39 2.46
CA ILE A 61 -14.18 -6.87 1.11
C ILE A 61 -15.27 -7.34 0.14
N VAL A 62 -15.98 -6.39 -0.43
CA VAL A 62 -17.04 -6.64 -1.43
C VAL A 62 -16.58 -6.36 -2.86
N GLY A 63 -15.46 -5.66 -3.03
CA GLY A 63 -14.86 -5.39 -4.32
C GLY A 63 -13.43 -4.88 -4.18
N THR A 64 -12.64 -5.03 -5.24
CA THR A 64 -11.24 -4.65 -5.25
C THR A 64 -10.79 -4.20 -6.63
N ASP A 65 -9.65 -3.53 -6.73
CA ASP A 65 -9.03 -3.18 -8.00
C ASP A 65 -8.66 -4.43 -8.84
N ASP A 66 -8.34 -4.22 -10.12
CA ASP A 66 -8.03 -5.31 -11.05
C ASP A 66 -6.70 -6.03 -10.72
N TYR A 67 -5.79 -5.36 -10.00
CA TYR A 67 -4.44 -5.86 -9.70
C TYR A 67 -4.35 -6.62 -8.38
N SER A 68 -5.36 -6.55 -7.53
CA SER A 68 -5.42 -7.28 -6.25
C SER A 68 -5.57 -8.78 -6.50
N ASN A 69 -4.47 -9.52 -6.25
CA ASN A 69 -4.34 -10.96 -6.51
C ASN A 69 -3.85 -11.76 -5.30
N PHE A 70 -3.59 -11.10 -4.16
CA PHE A 70 -3.11 -11.72 -2.94
C PHE A 70 -3.93 -11.26 -1.71
N PRO A 71 -4.22 -12.19 -0.75
CA PRO A 71 -4.04 -13.65 -0.85
C PRO A 71 -4.92 -14.26 -1.97
N ASP A 72 -4.83 -15.57 -2.20
CA ASP A 72 -5.60 -16.20 -3.29
C ASP A 72 -7.11 -15.92 -3.22
N ALA A 73 -7.66 -15.75 -2.02
CA ALA A 73 -9.05 -15.33 -1.82
C ALA A 73 -9.40 -14.00 -2.51
N ALA A 74 -8.44 -13.09 -2.69
CA ALA A 74 -8.66 -11.81 -3.37
C ALA A 74 -8.91 -11.95 -4.88
N ARG A 75 -8.46 -13.05 -5.48
CA ARG A 75 -8.65 -13.33 -6.92
C ARG A 75 -10.12 -13.50 -7.30
N GLY A 76 -10.93 -14.04 -6.38
CA GLY A 76 -12.36 -14.28 -6.57
C GLY A 76 -13.25 -13.08 -6.27
N LEU A 77 -12.69 -11.95 -5.80
CA LEU A 77 -13.46 -10.75 -5.48
C LEU A 77 -13.87 -9.99 -6.75
N THR A 78 -15.00 -9.30 -6.68
CA THR A 78 -15.49 -8.45 -7.78
C THR A 78 -14.49 -7.36 -8.10
N LYS A 79 -14.12 -7.24 -9.39
CA LYS A 79 -13.18 -6.23 -9.87
C LYS A 79 -13.92 -4.96 -10.29
N VAL A 80 -13.50 -3.83 -9.71
CA VAL A 80 -14.14 -2.52 -9.94
C VAL A 80 -13.34 -1.60 -10.88
N GLY A 81 -12.26 -2.11 -11.48
CA GLY A 81 -11.38 -1.39 -12.39
C GLY A 81 -9.97 -1.22 -11.82
N GLY A 82 -9.01 -0.86 -12.69
CA GLY A 82 -7.61 -0.64 -12.34
C GLY A 82 -7.32 0.82 -11.99
N MET A 83 -6.41 1.46 -12.76
CA MET A 83 -6.02 2.87 -12.54
C MET A 83 -7.18 3.87 -12.67
N GLN A 84 -8.26 3.48 -13.29
CA GLN A 84 -9.52 4.25 -13.39
C GLN A 84 -10.68 3.38 -12.88
N PRO A 85 -10.95 3.40 -11.56
CA PRO A 85 -12.04 2.65 -10.98
C PRO A 85 -13.40 3.09 -11.52
N ASN A 86 -14.31 2.12 -11.73
CA ASN A 86 -15.66 2.39 -12.21
C ASN A 86 -16.58 2.68 -11.02
N VAL A 87 -17.02 3.93 -10.89
CA VAL A 87 -17.89 4.40 -9.78
C VAL A 87 -19.22 3.67 -9.74
N GLU A 88 -19.81 3.37 -10.89
CA GLU A 88 -21.11 2.67 -10.98
C GLU A 88 -20.98 1.24 -10.46
N LYS A 89 -19.88 0.53 -10.82
CA LYS A 89 -19.58 -0.80 -10.26
C LYS A 89 -19.38 -0.73 -8.74
N ILE A 90 -18.67 0.29 -8.26
CA ILE A 90 -18.46 0.49 -6.82
C ILE A 90 -19.80 0.71 -6.13
N ALA A 91 -20.64 1.63 -6.64
CA ALA A 91 -21.95 1.93 -6.06
C ALA A 91 -22.89 0.72 -6.07
N ALA A 92 -22.87 -0.10 -7.12
CA ALA A 92 -23.66 -1.33 -7.22
C ALA A 92 -23.30 -2.36 -6.11
N LEU A 93 -22.07 -2.31 -5.58
CA LEU A 93 -21.65 -3.14 -4.45
C LEU A 93 -22.13 -2.60 -3.10
N ALA A 94 -22.75 -1.43 -3.06
CA ALA A 94 -23.23 -0.76 -1.84
C ALA A 94 -22.19 -0.84 -0.68
N PRO A 95 -20.96 -0.33 -0.85
CA PRO A 95 -19.97 -0.34 0.20
C PRO A 95 -20.26 0.74 1.24
N ASP A 96 -19.90 0.47 2.50
CA ASP A 96 -19.91 1.45 3.58
C ASP A 96 -18.72 2.40 3.48
N LEU A 97 -17.62 1.93 2.90
CA LEU A 97 -16.36 2.65 2.77
C LEU A 97 -15.56 2.19 1.54
N VAL A 98 -14.91 3.14 0.89
CA VAL A 98 -13.88 2.87 -0.11
C VAL A 98 -12.52 3.26 0.45
N LEU A 99 -11.53 2.36 0.36
CA LEU A 99 -10.14 2.61 0.73
C LEU A 99 -9.31 2.80 -0.54
N ALA A 100 -8.56 3.89 -0.60
CA ALA A 100 -7.60 4.19 -1.67
C ALA A 100 -6.22 4.48 -1.08
N SER A 101 -5.16 4.36 -1.89
CA SER A 101 -3.79 4.69 -1.51
C SER A 101 -3.43 6.11 -1.98
N THR A 102 -2.51 6.78 -1.28
CA THR A 102 -1.94 8.07 -1.70
C THR A 102 -1.29 8.02 -3.08
N GLU A 103 -0.75 6.87 -3.48
CA GLU A 103 -0.17 6.64 -4.81
C GLU A 103 -1.23 6.33 -5.88
N GLY A 104 -2.47 6.11 -5.47
CA GLY A 104 -3.60 5.90 -6.37
C GLY A 104 -4.10 7.23 -6.96
N ASN A 105 -4.39 7.25 -8.24
CA ASN A 105 -4.83 8.44 -8.92
C ASN A 105 -6.34 8.64 -8.77
N HIS A 106 -6.80 9.34 -7.70
CA HIS A 106 -8.23 9.46 -7.42
C HIS A 106 -8.78 10.88 -7.21
N PRO A 107 -8.18 11.98 -7.75
CA PRO A 107 -8.77 13.31 -7.57
C PRO A 107 -10.18 13.43 -8.15
N SER A 108 -10.45 12.76 -9.28
CA SER A 108 -11.78 12.73 -9.93
C SER A 108 -12.76 11.74 -9.29
N LEU A 109 -12.27 10.73 -8.59
CA LEU A 109 -13.09 9.69 -7.97
C LEU A 109 -13.81 10.21 -6.71
N ALA A 110 -13.14 11.03 -5.91
CA ALA A 110 -13.67 11.52 -4.64
C ALA A 110 -15.01 12.28 -4.79
N PRO A 111 -15.16 13.25 -5.72
CA PRO A 111 -16.45 13.91 -5.95
C PRO A 111 -17.56 12.96 -6.42
N ALA A 112 -17.23 12.00 -7.28
CA ALA A 112 -18.20 11.04 -7.80
C ALA A 112 -18.71 10.08 -6.71
N LEU A 113 -17.82 9.58 -5.84
CA LEU A 113 -18.22 8.75 -4.70
C LEU A 113 -19.01 9.56 -3.67
N ALA A 114 -18.61 10.81 -3.41
CA ALA A 114 -19.36 11.69 -2.51
C ALA A 114 -20.78 11.97 -3.02
N ALA A 115 -20.97 12.17 -4.33
CA ALA A 115 -22.28 12.32 -4.95
C ALA A 115 -23.16 11.05 -4.81
N ALA A 116 -22.51 9.87 -4.72
CA ALA A 116 -23.19 8.60 -4.45
C ALA A 116 -23.37 8.32 -2.92
N GLY A 117 -22.94 9.24 -2.05
CA GLY A 117 -23.02 9.07 -0.59
C GLY A 117 -22.03 8.04 -0.04
N ILE A 118 -20.99 7.70 -0.78
CA ILE A 118 -19.99 6.68 -0.41
C ILE A 118 -18.71 7.39 0.08
N PRO A 119 -18.31 7.20 1.35
CA PRO A 119 -17.08 7.79 1.87
C PRO A 119 -15.85 7.14 1.24
N LEU A 120 -14.88 7.99 0.87
CA LEU A 120 -13.56 7.58 0.40
C LEU A 120 -12.51 7.98 1.42
N TYR A 121 -11.78 7.01 1.95
CA TYR A 121 -10.64 7.22 2.83
C TYR A 121 -9.33 6.87 2.12
N VAL A 122 -8.40 7.82 2.06
CA VAL A 122 -7.07 7.60 1.47
C VAL A 122 -6.09 7.23 2.56
N VAL A 123 -5.46 6.07 2.41
CA VAL A 123 -4.45 5.53 3.32
C VAL A 123 -3.06 5.89 2.80
N ARG A 124 -2.21 6.39 3.68
CA ARG A 124 -0.82 6.72 3.33
C ARG A 124 0.09 5.52 3.56
N THR A 125 0.86 5.18 2.53
CA THR A 125 1.84 4.09 2.55
C THR A 125 3.08 4.42 1.70
N ASP A 126 3.39 5.69 1.53
CA ASP A 126 4.48 6.19 0.67
C ASP A 126 5.88 5.79 1.21
N ARG A 127 5.95 5.52 2.52
CA ARG A 127 7.18 5.17 3.24
C ARG A 127 7.02 3.83 3.95
N LEU A 128 8.12 3.12 4.12
CA LEU A 128 8.14 1.86 4.89
C LEU A 128 7.65 2.06 6.34
N SER A 129 7.98 3.21 6.95
CA SER A 129 7.54 3.58 8.31
C SER A 129 6.04 3.84 8.43
N GLU A 130 5.33 4.03 7.33
CA GLU A 130 3.88 4.31 7.31
C GLU A 130 3.04 3.03 7.19
N VAL A 131 3.66 1.89 6.83
CA VAL A 131 2.93 0.64 6.60
C VAL A 131 2.32 0.09 7.90
N ALA A 132 3.06 0.03 9.00
CA ALA A 132 2.52 -0.44 10.28
C ALA A 132 1.41 0.48 10.84
N PRO A 133 1.55 1.81 10.82
CA PRO A 133 0.43 2.73 11.09
C PRO A 133 -0.78 2.52 10.18
N ALA A 134 -0.58 2.26 8.89
CA ALA A 134 -1.67 1.98 7.96
C ALA A 134 -2.41 0.67 8.30
N VAL A 135 -1.68 -0.40 8.68
CA VAL A 135 -2.27 -1.66 9.16
C VAL A 135 -3.11 -1.42 10.42
N THR A 136 -2.59 -0.63 11.37
CA THR A 136 -3.32 -0.27 12.60
C THR A 136 -4.60 0.49 12.26
N LEU A 137 -4.49 1.56 11.46
CA LEU A 137 -5.60 2.41 11.09
C LEU A 137 -6.72 1.63 10.37
N VAL A 138 -6.37 0.85 9.35
CA VAL A 138 -7.33 0.05 8.58
C VAL A 138 -7.99 -1.00 9.49
N GLY A 139 -7.21 -1.63 10.35
CA GLY A 139 -7.72 -2.59 11.32
C GLY A 139 -8.70 -1.98 12.32
N ASP A 140 -8.42 -0.79 12.81
CA ASP A 140 -9.29 -0.06 13.73
C ASP A 140 -10.60 0.40 13.05
N ILE A 141 -10.51 0.91 11.79
CA ILE A 141 -11.69 1.30 10.99
C ILE A 141 -12.61 0.10 10.76
N LEU A 142 -12.04 -1.08 10.58
CA LEU A 142 -12.80 -2.30 10.25
C LEU A 142 -13.13 -3.17 11.48
N ASP A 143 -12.83 -2.74 12.71
CA ASP A 143 -12.94 -3.58 13.92
C ASP A 143 -12.30 -4.98 13.70
N ALA A 144 -11.12 -4.99 13.11
CA ALA A 144 -10.49 -6.22 12.64
C ALA A 144 -9.84 -7.00 13.81
N PRO A 145 -10.02 -8.33 13.90
CA PRO A 145 -9.64 -9.10 15.08
C PRO A 145 -8.12 -9.27 15.25
N ASN A 146 -7.37 -9.26 14.14
CA ASN A 146 -5.94 -9.62 14.15
C ASN A 146 -5.01 -8.42 13.99
N THR A 147 -5.50 -7.18 14.12
CA THR A 147 -4.75 -5.94 13.87
C THR A 147 -3.42 -5.89 14.63
N LYS A 148 -3.45 -6.14 15.93
CA LYS A 148 -2.24 -6.08 16.78
C LYS A 148 -1.22 -7.15 16.43
N GLU A 149 -1.68 -8.33 16.05
CA GLU A 149 -0.81 -9.43 15.63
C GLU A 149 -0.16 -9.13 14.28
N ALA A 150 -0.96 -8.64 13.31
CA ALA A 150 -0.47 -8.25 11.99
C ALA A 150 0.61 -7.16 12.07
N VAL A 151 0.42 -6.13 12.90
CA VAL A 151 1.41 -5.07 13.14
C VAL A 151 2.69 -5.64 13.74
N ARG A 152 2.59 -6.43 14.81
CA ARG A 152 3.77 -7.03 15.47
C ARG A 152 4.54 -7.96 14.53
N ALA A 153 3.84 -8.75 13.73
CA ALA A 153 4.46 -9.63 12.75
C ALA A 153 5.20 -8.82 11.68
N LEU A 154 4.54 -7.79 11.11
CA LEU A 154 5.12 -6.91 10.11
C LEU A 154 6.40 -6.24 10.62
N GLU A 155 6.36 -5.58 11.78
CA GLU A 155 7.51 -4.88 12.36
C GLU A 155 8.67 -5.83 12.65
N ARG A 156 8.39 -6.97 13.27
CA ARG A 156 9.42 -8.01 13.56
C ARG A 156 10.04 -8.53 12.28
N ASP A 157 9.23 -8.86 11.28
CA ASP A 157 9.68 -9.51 10.05
C ASP A 157 10.46 -8.54 9.15
N ILE A 158 10.10 -7.24 9.13
CA ILE A 158 10.86 -6.17 8.48
C ILE A 158 12.21 -5.98 9.18
N GLU A 159 12.22 -5.82 10.52
CA GLU A 159 13.44 -5.58 11.27
C GLU A 159 14.42 -6.76 11.16
N ALA A 160 13.93 -7.99 11.06
CA ALA A 160 14.75 -9.18 10.84
C ALA A 160 15.52 -9.14 9.50
N GLN A 161 15.08 -8.31 8.55
CA GLN A 161 15.75 -8.13 7.25
C GLN A 161 16.79 -7.01 7.24
N ARG A 162 16.92 -6.23 8.32
CA ARG A 162 17.91 -5.15 8.41
C ARG A 162 19.32 -5.70 8.24
N ARG A 163 20.10 -5.06 7.38
CA ARG A 163 21.49 -5.40 7.13
C ARG A 163 22.38 -4.17 7.22
N MET A 164 23.59 -4.39 7.71
CA MET A 164 24.70 -3.45 7.58
C MET A 164 25.74 -4.07 6.65
N ARG A 165 26.09 -3.36 5.59
CA ARG A 165 27.07 -3.82 4.59
C ARG A 165 28.32 -2.97 4.66
N ALA A 166 29.49 -3.61 4.54
CA ALA A 166 30.77 -2.91 4.52
C ALA A 166 30.88 -2.02 3.25
N ARG A 167 30.43 -2.54 2.09
CA ARG A 167 30.29 -1.80 0.85
C ARG A 167 28.80 -1.53 0.61
N LYS A 168 28.43 -0.26 0.43
CA LYS A 168 27.08 0.12 0.05
C LYS A 168 26.96 0.20 -1.47
N LEU A 169 26.32 -0.78 -2.05
CA LEU A 169 26.00 -0.73 -3.49
C LEU A 169 25.01 0.40 -3.77
N ARG A 170 25.27 1.16 -4.82
CA ARG A 170 24.38 2.18 -5.35
C ARG A 170 23.33 1.52 -6.24
N VAL A 171 22.11 1.42 -5.79
CA VAL A 171 21.03 0.69 -6.47
C VAL A 171 19.99 1.67 -6.99
N MET A 172 19.57 1.47 -8.22
CA MET A 172 18.44 2.16 -8.83
C MET A 172 17.25 1.20 -8.96
N PHE A 173 16.06 1.63 -8.55
CA PHE A 173 14.82 0.93 -8.84
C PHE A 173 14.12 1.61 -10.01
N ALA A 174 14.10 0.96 -11.17
CA ALA A 174 13.39 1.43 -12.36
C ALA A 174 11.94 0.92 -12.30
N VAL A 175 11.00 1.80 -12.01
CA VAL A 175 9.55 1.49 -11.95
C VAL A 175 9.00 1.24 -13.36
N TRP A 176 9.49 2.00 -14.32
CA TRP A 176 9.15 1.95 -15.74
C TRP A 176 10.35 2.36 -16.56
N VAL A 177 10.50 1.86 -17.79
CA VAL A 177 11.75 2.06 -18.55
C VAL A 177 11.60 2.88 -19.84
N ASP A 178 10.38 3.12 -20.31
CA ASP A 178 10.16 3.98 -21.48
C ASP A 178 8.83 4.74 -21.38
N PRO A 179 8.85 6.04 -20.96
CA PRO A 179 10.03 6.75 -20.43
C PRO A 179 10.54 6.17 -19.10
N LEU A 180 11.82 6.39 -18.79
CA LEU A 180 12.42 5.86 -17.56
C LEU A 180 11.86 6.62 -16.33
N TYR A 181 11.13 5.93 -15.46
CA TYR A 181 10.73 6.39 -14.14
C TYR A 181 11.41 5.57 -13.05
N VAL A 182 11.86 6.22 -11.99
CA VAL A 182 12.68 5.58 -10.96
C VAL A 182 12.19 5.91 -9.54
N GLY A 183 12.45 4.99 -8.61
CA GLY A 183 12.24 5.24 -7.18
C GLY A 183 13.34 6.13 -6.62
N GLY A 184 13.02 7.38 -6.32
CA GLY A 184 13.92 8.35 -5.72
C GLY A 184 13.90 8.31 -4.19
N GLN A 185 14.51 9.35 -3.59
CA GLN A 185 14.53 9.51 -2.14
C GLN A 185 13.12 9.71 -1.56
N GLN A 186 12.93 9.41 -0.30
CA GLN A 186 11.66 9.55 0.42
C GLN A 186 10.51 8.72 -0.19
N THR A 187 10.82 7.57 -0.75
CA THR A 187 9.86 6.55 -1.18
C THR A 187 10.05 5.28 -0.36
N PHE A 188 9.08 4.38 -0.37
CA PHE A 188 9.22 3.08 0.30
C PHE A 188 10.35 2.23 -0.31
N THR A 189 10.66 2.38 -1.60
CA THR A 189 11.81 1.71 -2.23
C THR A 189 13.14 2.24 -1.71
N ASP A 190 13.25 3.54 -1.46
CA ASP A 190 14.41 4.16 -0.82
C ASP A 190 14.62 3.62 0.60
N ASP A 191 13.54 3.50 1.37
CA ASP A 191 13.59 2.93 2.72
C ASP A 191 13.96 1.44 2.69
N LEU A 192 13.48 0.69 1.70
CA LEU A 192 13.81 -0.71 1.50
C LEU A 192 15.30 -0.91 1.19
N LEU A 193 15.87 -0.08 0.29
CA LEU A 193 17.29 -0.08 -0.01
C LEU A 193 18.14 0.20 1.24
N LYS A 194 17.75 1.22 2.03
CA LYS A 194 18.42 1.57 3.29
C LYS A 194 18.34 0.45 4.32
N LEU A 195 17.17 -0.21 4.44
CA LEU A 195 16.97 -1.37 5.33
C LEU A 195 17.92 -2.52 4.95
N ALA A 196 18.12 -2.76 3.67
CA ALA A 196 19.03 -3.78 3.14
C ALA A 196 20.51 -3.37 3.16
N GLY A 197 20.86 -2.17 3.64
CA GLY A 197 22.24 -1.66 3.71
C GLY A 197 22.80 -1.17 2.38
N ALA A 198 21.94 -0.92 1.39
CA ALA A 198 22.32 -0.31 0.11
C ALA A 198 22.09 1.21 0.12
N GLU A 199 22.53 1.87 -0.93
CA GLU A 199 22.32 3.30 -1.17
C GLU A 199 21.47 3.51 -2.42
N ASN A 200 20.48 4.40 -2.33
CA ASN A 200 19.71 4.77 -3.51
C ASN A 200 20.59 5.61 -4.45
N ALA A 201 20.79 5.15 -5.69
CA ALA A 201 21.54 5.87 -6.71
C ALA A 201 20.83 7.16 -7.16
N VAL A 202 19.51 7.23 -6.98
CA VAL A 202 18.67 8.36 -7.35
C VAL A 202 18.62 9.36 -6.20
N ARG A 203 19.04 10.60 -6.46
CA ARG A 203 19.13 11.67 -5.44
C ARG A 203 17.88 12.56 -5.40
N VAL A 204 17.02 12.46 -6.39
CA VAL A 204 15.76 13.23 -6.49
C VAL A 204 14.69 12.54 -5.64
N THR A 205 13.78 13.32 -5.06
CA THR A 205 12.69 12.80 -4.22
C THR A 205 11.51 12.30 -5.06
N GLY A 206 10.80 11.31 -4.56
CA GLY A 206 9.57 10.77 -5.16
C GLY A 206 9.84 9.84 -6.33
N TRP A 207 8.98 9.88 -7.34
CA TRP A 207 8.98 8.99 -8.51
C TRP A 207 9.30 9.80 -9.79
N PRO A 208 10.51 10.35 -9.93
CA PRO A 208 10.83 11.20 -11.06
C PRO A 208 10.98 10.43 -12.37
N GLN A 209 10.66 11.10 -13.46
CA GLN A 209 11.21 10.72 -14.77
C GLN A 209 12.72 11.01 -14.77
N TYR A 210 13.51 10.04 -15.19
CA TYR A 210 14.97 10.08 -15.11
C TYR A 210 15.58 10.07 -16.52
N SER A 211 16.46 11.02 -16.83
CA SER A 211 17.08 11.08 -18.15
C SER A 211 18.16 10.02 -18.30
N LEU A 212 18.35 9.51 -19.52
CA LEU A 212 19.44 8.57 -19.84
C LEU A 212 20.81 9.23 -19.71
N GLU A 213 20.90 10.53 -19.94
CA GLU A 213 22.13 11.31 -19.75
C GLU A 213 22.53 11.32 -18.27
N THR A 214 21.58 11.57 -17.37
CA THR A 214 21.82 11.52 -15.92
C THR A 214 22.22 10.11 -15.47
N LEU A 215 21.58 9.08 -16.02
CA LEU A 215 21.92 7.68 -15.76
C LEU A 215 23.36 7.38 -16.15
N LEU A 216 23.80 7.82 -17.34
CA LEU A 216 25.16 7.61 -17.82
C LEU A 216 26.20 8.47 -17.10
N ALA A 217 25.85 9.69 -16.70
CA ALA A 217 26.75 10.57 -15.95
C ALA A 217 27.03 10.07 -14.52
N SER A 218 26.10 9.31 -13.93
CA SER A 218 26.24 8.75 -12.59
C SER A 218 25.63 7.34 -12.51
N PRO A 219 26.26 6.35 -13.18
CA PRO A 219 25.69 5.02 -13.27
C PRO A 219 25.58 4.37 -11.89
N PRO A 220 24.50 3.61 -11.62
CA PRO A 220 24.40 2.78 -10.43
C PRO A 220 25.30 1.56 -10.52
N ASP A 221 25.50 0.87 -9.38
CA ASP A 221 26.14 -0.45 -9.36
C ASP A 221 25.18 -1.56 -9.79
N LEU A 222 23.85 -1.33 -9.60
CA LEU A 222 22.79 -2.30 -9.88
C LEU A 222 21.49 -1.56 -10.25
N ILE A 223 20.76 -2.08 -11.23
CA ILE A 223 19.40 -1.64 -11.57
C ILE A 223 18.44 -2.79 -11.30
N LEU A 224 17.38 -2.52 -10.53
CA LEU A 224 16.25 -3.41 -10.31
C LEU A 224 15.06 -2.95 -11.14
N TYR A 225 14.29 -3.90 -11.68
CA TYR A 225 13.05 -3.57 -12.38
C TYR A 225 11.93 -4.60 -12.05
N PRO A 226 10.65 -4.19 -11.99
CA PRO A 226 9.52 -5.07 -11.69
C PRO A 226 9.20 -5.93 -12.91
N ARG A 227 9.38 -7.24 -12.78
CA ARG A 227 9.02 -8.21 -13.81
C ARG A 227 7.50 -8.39 -13.81
N GLY A 228 6.88 -8.11 -14.95
CA GLY A 228 5.43 -8.06 -15.13
C GLY A 228 5.03 -6.67 -15.64
N ALA A 229 5.36 -5.62 -14.90
CA ALA A 229 5.20 -4.24 -15.37
C ALA A 229 6.18 -3.91 -16.50
N VAL A 230 7.43 -4.38 -16.41
CA VAL A 230 8.48 -4.18 -17.44
C VAL A 230 8.84 -5.51 -18.09
N THR A 231 8.80 -5.53 -19.43
CA THR A 231 9.09 -6.72 -20.23
C THR A 231 10.59 -6.84 -20.56
N PRO A 232 11.10 -8.05 -20.84
CA PRO A 232 12.48 -8.24 -21.31
C PRO A 232 12.82 -7.44 -22.58
N GLN A 233 11.88 -7.30 -23.51
CA GLN A 233 12.04 -6.52 -24.74
C GLN A 233 12.25 -5.03 -24.47
N GLN A 234 11.57 -4.48 -23.46
CA GLN A 234 11.77 -3.09 -23.03
C GLN A 234 13.16 -2.90 -22.39
N ILE A 235 13.65 -3.90 -21.64
CA ILE A 235 15.01 -3.87 -21.10
C ILE A 235 16.06 -3.91 -22.23
N GLU A 236 15.90 -4.78 -23.22
CA GLU A 236 16.78 -4.80 -24.41
C GLU A 236 16.77 -3.48 -25.17
N ALA A 237 15.59 -2.86 -25.32
CA ALA A 237 15.47 -1.55 -25.95
C ALA A 237 16.21 -0.46 -25.14
N LEU A 238 16.09 -0.48 -23.80
CA LEU A 238 16.85 0.41 -22.94
C LEU A 238 18.35 0.19 -23.10
N GLN A 239 18.85 -1.05 -23.05
CA GLN A 239 20.27 -1.38 -23.20
C GLN A 239 20.84 -0.93 -24.56
N LYS A 240 20.05 -1.03 -25.65
CA LYS A 240 20.46 -0.52 -26.97
C LYS A 240 20.58 1.01 -27.00
N ARG A 241 19.82 1.72 -26.19
CA ARG A 241 19.88 3.20 -26.08
C ARG A 241 21.02 3.68 -25.19
N VAL A 242 21.52 2.84 -24.29
CA VAL A 242 22.62 3.14 -23.35
C VAL A 242 23.67 2.03 -23.36
N PRO A 243 24.36 1.78 -24.50
CA PRO A 243 25.30 0.67 -24.65
C PRO A 243 26.54 0.79 -23.73
N GLU A 244 26.80 1.98 -23.18
CA GLU A 244 27.89 2.24 -22.22
C GLU A 244 27.50 1.80 -20.78
N LEU A 245 26.23 1.59 -20.48
CA LEU A 245 25.78 1.17 -19.17
C LEU A 245 26.25 -0.26 -18.87
N ARG A 246 27.06 -0.42 -17.82
CA ARG A 246 27.64 -1.71 -17.40
C ARG A 246 26.95 -2.31 -16.18
N ALA A 247 26.08 -1.54 -15.51
CA ALA A 247 25.36 -2.01 -14.35
C ALA A 247 24.49 -3.24 -14.69
N PRO A 248 24.53 -4.32 -13.90
CA PRO A 248 23.56 -5.41 -14.02
C PRO A 248 22.12 -4.87 -13.90
N ILE A 249 21.22 -5.42 -14.73
CA ILE A 249 19.78 -5.09 -14.70
C ILE A 249 19.05 -6.37 -14.29
N VAL A 250 18.52 -6.38 -13.07
CA VAL A 250 17.97 -7.58 -12.43
C VAL A 250 16.47 -7.45 -12.23
N PRO A 251 15.68 -8.45 -12.71
CA PRO A 251 14.23 -8.48 -12.46
C PRO A 251 13.91 -8.80 -11.02
N VAL A 252 12.89 -8.14 -10.50
CA VAL A 252 12.30 -8.43 -9.18
C VAL A 252 10.81 -8.71 -9.31
N ASP A 253 10.24 -9.36 -8.32
CA ASP A 253 8.80 -9.62 -8.27
C ASP A 253 8.03 -8.32 -8.01
N GLU A 254 7.20 -7.90 -8.98
CA GLU A 254 6.45 -6.65 -8.88
C GLU A 254 5.48 -6.64 -7.70
N ASP A 255 4.88 -7.78 -7.39
CA ASP A 255 3.85 -7.89 -6.37
C ASP A 255 4.36 -7.59 -4.95
N ILE A 256 5.65 -7.78 -4.69
CA ILE A 256 6.25 -7.49 -3.38
C ILE A 256 7.10 -6.23 -3.38
N PHE A 257 7.65 -5.82 -4.54
CA PHE A 257 8.52 -4.64 -4.63
C PHE A 257 7.76 -3.35 -4.93
N GLN A 258 6.52 -3.42 -5.42
CA GLN A 258 5.70 -2.24 -5.74
C GLN A 258 4.47 -2.08 -4.83
N ARG A 259 4.32 -2.92 -3.81
CA ARG A 259 3.18 -2.90 -2.90
C ARG A 259 3.63 -2.67 -1.46
N PRO A 260 3.69 -1.41 -1.01
CA PRO A 260 4.01 -1.09 0.39
C PRO A 260 2.90 -1.59 1.34
N GLY A 261 3.10 -2.79 1.86
CA GLY A 261 2.11 -3.53 2.62
C GLY A 261 2.69 -4.67 3.47
N PRO A 262 1.88 -5.62 3.91
CA PRO A 262 2.30 -6.70 4.83
C PRO A 262 3.43 -7.58 4.30
N ARG A 263 3.66 -7.63 2.98
CA ARG A 263 4.70 -8.45 2.36
C ARG A 263 6.06 -7.75 2.17
N MET A 264 6.24 -6.53 2.69
CA MET A 264 7.50 -5.78 2.56
C MET A 264 8.72 -6.51 3.12
N ALA A 265 8.54 -7.36 4.14
CA ALA A 265 9.63 -8.20 4.64
C ALA A 265 10.12 -9.23 3.59
N GLN A 266 9.22 -9.72 2.72
CA GLN A 266 9.60 -10.62 1.62
C GLN A 266 10.41 -9.88 0.55
N ALA A 267 10.02 -8.65 0.21
CA ALA A 267 10.79 -7.78 -0.68
C ALA A 267 12.19 -7.50 -0.12
N ALA A 268 12.29 -7.17 1.19
CA ALA A 268 13.58 -6.95 1.86
C ALA A 268 14.47 -8.19 1.84
N LYS A 269 13.88 -9.37 2.07
CA LYS A 269 14.60 -10.65 2.01
C LYS A 269 15.13 -10.94 0.59
N ALA A 270 14.29 -10.72 -0.42
CA ALA A 270 14.68 -10.92 -1.82
C ALA A 270 15.78 -9.91 -2.24
N LEU A 271 15.65 -8.65 -1.82
CA LEU A 271 16.67 -7.64 -2.05
C LEU A 271 18.01 -8.01 -1.40
N ASN A 272 18.00 -8.47 -0.15
CA ASN A 272 19.21 -8.93 0.52
C ASN A 272 19.91 -10.06 -0.24
N ALA A 273 19.16 -11.04 -0.76
CA ALA A 273 19.72 -12.13 -1.55
C ALA A 273 20.39 -11.63 -2.85
N ILE A 274 19.74 -10.68 -3.56
CA ILE A 274 20.30 -10.06 -4.76
C ILE A 274 21.60 -9.31 -4.44
N LEU A 275 21.61 -8.52 -3.36
CA LEU A 275 22.80 -7.75 -2.97
C LEU A 275 23.97 -8.67 -2.55
N ASP A 276 23.67 -9.77 -1.84
CA ASP A 276 24.68 -10.77 -1.45
C ASP A 276 25.33 -11.45 -2.67
N GLU A 277 24.59 -11.62 -3.76
CA GLU A 277 25.13 -12.13 -5.05
C GLU A 277 26.05 -11.12 -5.74
N GLN A 278 25.76 -9.83 -5.65
CA GLN A 278 26.57 -8.77 -6.26
C GLN A 278 27.84 -8.43 -5.47
N GLU A 279 27.93 -8.87 -4.22
CA GLU A 279 29.14 -8.68 -3.37
C GLU A 279 30.16 -9.81 -3.49
N ARG A 280 29.81 -10.92 -4.18
CA ARG A 280 30.72 -12.06 -4.43
C ARG A 280 31.61 -11.84 -5.64
#